data_75efd4673fb3f3942af729f4de7db77c
#
_entry.id   75efd4673fb3f3942af729f4de7db77c
#
_cell.length_a   1.000
_cell.length_b   1.000
_cell.length_c   1.000
_cell.angle_alpha   90.00
_cell.angle_beta   90.00
_cell.angle_gamma   90.00
#
_symmetry.space_group_name_H-M   'P 1'
#
loop_
_entity.id
_entity.type
_entity.pdbx_description
1 polymer ?
#
loop_
_entity_poly.entity_id
_entity_poly.type
_entity_poly.pdbx_seq_one_letter_code
_entity_poly.pdbx_strand_id
1 'polypeptide(L)'
;MQQNTPALNAGDCLDALIPLFPLEVVLFPGAPLPLHIFEPRYKEMIGECLAQHRTFGVVRALEQGLAEIGCTAEIVTVVKEYPDGRLDLVTEGRQRFELLRVNQERSFLQAEVLMIDDEPGATPQADTARALQLHSELLAIAGATQDLSAADSSLLSFHLAGSVPLDLDFKQKLLSLRSEPERLTLLISYLETIVPNLRRAASAREKAGGNGHVH
;
A
#
# COMPACT_ATOMS: atom_id res chain seq x y z
N MET A 1 -0.96 -0.16 48.84
CA MET A 1 -1.46 0.65 47.74
C MET A 1 -1.32 -0.18 46.46
N GLN A 2 -2.39 -0.84 46.07
CA GLN A 2 -2.46 -1.66 44.86
C GLN A 2 -2.91 -0.73 43.73
N GLN A 3 -2.05 -0.56 42.72
CA GLN A 3 -2.38 0.17 41.49
C GLN A 3 -3.21 -0.78 40.59
N ASN A 4 -4.46 -0.38 40.40
CA ASN A 4 -5.41 -1.06 39.55
C ASN A 4 -5.12 -0.64 38.10
N THR A 5 -4.51 -1.53 37.32
CA THR A 5 -4.35 -1.35 35.86
C THR A 5 -5.69 -1.72 35.23
N PRO A 6 -6.38 -0.84 34.49
CA PRO A 6 -7.59 -1.23 33.79
C PRO A 6 -7.25 -2.23 32.68
N ALA A 7 -7.88 -3.39 32.77
CA ALA A 7 -7.88 -4.37 31.68
C ALA A 7 -8.60 -3.74 30.47
N LEU A 8 -7.92 -3.64 29.33
CA LEU A 8 -8.52 -3.32 28.04
C LEU A 8 -9.52 -4.43 27.70
N ASN A 9 -10.77 -4.09 27.69
CA ASN A 9 -11.86 -4.99 27.30
C ASN A 9 -11.72 -5.30 25.79
N ALA A 10 -11.59 -6.56 25.45
CA ALA A 10 -11.60 -7.10 24.09
C ALA A 10 -12.93 -6.90 23.32
N GLY A 11 -13.88 -6.12 23.88
CA GLY A 11 -15.20 -5.84 23.31
C GLY A 11 -15.34 -4.53 22.54
N ASP A 12 -14.37 -3.62 22.62
CA ASP A 12 -14.50 -2.25 22.05
C ASP A 12 -14.03 -2.10 20.59
N CYS A 13 -13.65 -3.18 19.91
CA CYS A 13 -13.11 -3.12 18.54
C CYS A 13 -14.14 -3.29 17.41
N LEU A 14 -15.44 -3.47 17.71
CA LEU A 14 -16.44 -3.89 16.70
C LEU A 14 -17.41 -2.80 16.22
N ASP A 15 -17.36 -1.56 16.72
CA ASP A 15 -18.46 -0.59 16.48
C ASP A 15 -18.06 0.71 15.76
N ALA A 16 -16.85 0.91 15.30
CA ALA A 16 -16.50 2.12 14.59
C ALA A 16 -16.41 1.89 13.07
N LEU A 17 -17.44 2.32 12.35
CA LEU A 17 -17.39 2.42 10.89
C LEU A 17 -16.24 3.34 10.47
N ILE A 18 -15.30 2.84 9.66
CA ILE A 18 -14.27 3.68 9.07
C ILE A 18 -14.76 4.25 7.74
N PRO A 19 -14.45 5.53 7.41
CA PRO A 19 -14.64 6.04 6.07
C PRO A 19 -13.87 5.19 5.07
N LEU A 20 -14.45 4.91 3.89
CA LEU A 20 -13.84 4.04 2.90
C LEU A 20 -13.63 4.77 1.58
N PHE A 21 -12.42 4.70 1.05
CA PHE A 21 -12.03 5.28 -0.22
C PHE A 21 -11.64 4.17 -1.23
N PRO A 22 -12.57 3.76 -2.10
CA PRO A 22 -12.27 2.83 -3.17
C PRO A 22 -11.40 3.49 -4.25
N LEU A 23 -10.28 2.85 -4.58
CA LEU A 23 -9.35 3.30 -5.61
C LEU A 23 -8.85 2.10 -6.43
N GLU A 24 -8.40 2.33 -7.66
CA GLU A 24 -7.75 1.31 -8.49
C GLU A 24 -6.25 1.17 -8.12
N VAL A 25 -5.95 1.10 -6.82
CA VAL A 25 -4.59 0.92 -6.29
C VAL A 25 -4.60 -0.03 -5.11
N VAL A 26 -3.45 -0.58 -4.80
CA VAL A 26 -3.20 -1.33 -3.55
C VAL A 26 -2.27 -0.48 -2.68
N LEU A 27 -2.75 -0.06 -1.52
CA LEU A 27 -1.95 0.68 -0.54
C LEU A 27 -1.31 -0.31 0.44
N PHE A 28 0.00 -0.21 0.60
CA PHE A 28 0.74 -0.97 1.61
C PHE A 28 0.99 -0.15 2.87
N PRO A 29 1.13 -0.80 4.05
CA PRO A 29 1.68 -0.16 5.23
C PRO A 29 3.03 0.52 4.95
N GLY A 30 3.22 1.75 5.46
CA GLY A 30 4.41 2.57 5.24
C GLY A 30 4.54 3.18 3.83
N ALA A 31 3.65 2.86 2.90
CA ALA A 31 3.70 3.42 1.55
C ALA A 31 3.01 4.79 1.47
N PRO A 32 3.63 5.80 0.83
CA PRO A 32 2.99 7.08 0.58
C PRO A 32 1.94 6.94 -0.53
N LEU A 33 0.82 7.67 -0.36
CA LEU A 33 -0.23 7.78 -1.36
C LEU A 33 -0.61 9.27 -1.53
N PRO A 34 -0.12 9.95 -2.57
CA PRO A 34 -0.58 11.29 -2.90
C PRO A 34 -1.99 11.23 -3.48
N LEU A 35 -2.87 12.14 -3.04
CA LEU A 35 -4.26 12.19 -3.46
C LEU A 35 -4.63 13.61 -3.90
N HIS A 36 -5.40 13.71 -5.00
CA HIS A 36 -6.09 14.92 -5.42
C HIS A 36 -7.59 14.75 -5.16
N ILE A 37 -8.11 15.47 -4.17
CA ILE A 37 -9.50 15.37 -3.73
C ILE A 37 -10.33 16.44 -4.41
N PHE A 38 -11.24 16.05 -5.30
CA PHE A 38 -12.10 16.96 -6.07
C PHE A 38 -13.60 16.63 -5.98
N GLU A 39 -13.95 15.35 -5.78
CA GLU A 39 -15.35 14.93 -5.67
C GLU A 39 -15.98 15.42 -4.34
N PRO A 40 -17.22 15.96 -4.35
CA PRO A 40 -17.88 16.48 -3.15
C PRO A 40 -17.93 15.48 -1.98
N ARG A 41 -18.24 14.21 -2.27
CA ARG A 41 -18.29 13.15 -1.25
C ARG A 41 -16.95 12.91 -0.56
N TYR A 42 -15.85 13.00 -1.30
CA TYR A 42 -14.51 12.81 -0.72
C TYR A 42 -13.98 14.07 -0.06
N LYS A 43 -14.41 15.28 -0.48
CA LYS A 43 -14.14 16.52 0.27
C LYS A 43 -14.78 16.46 1.66
N GLU A 44 -16.03 15.98 1.76
CA GLU A 44 -16.72 15.76 3.03
C GLU A 44 -15.96 14.74 3.90
N MET A 45 -15.66 13.57 3.35
CA MET A 45 -14.94 12.50 4.05
C MET A 45 -13.58 12.96 4.59
N ILE A 46 -12.76 13.59 3.75
CA ILE A 46 -11.43 14.06 4.13
C ILE A 46 -11.50 15.22 5.12
N GLY A 47 -12.48 16.13 4.96
CA GLY A 47 -12.73 17.20 5.93
C GLY A 47 -13.03 16.66 7.33
N GLU A 48 -13.84 15.61 7.45
CA GLU A 48 -14.11 14.95 8.73
C GLU A 48 -12.86 14.24 9.29
N CYS A 49 -12.11 13.54 8.43
CA CYS A 49 -10.87 12.88 8.85
C CYS A 49 -9.85 13.89 9.40
N LEU A 50 -9.69 15.04 8.76
CA LEU A 50 -8.82 16.13 9.23
C LEU A 50 -9.30 16.72 10.56
N ALA A 51 -10.60 17.02 10.68
CA ALA A 51 -11.17 17.62 11.89
C ALA A 51 -11.10 16.70 13.11
N GLN A 52 -11.15 15.37 12.90
CA GLN A 52 -11.18 14.37 13.96
C GLN A 52 -9.84 13.65 14.16
N HIS A 53 -8.80 13.99 13.39
CA HIS A 53 -7.50 13.31 13.40
C HIS A 53 -7.62 11.77 13.25
N ARG A 54 -8.47 11.32 12.34
CA ARG A 54 -8.72 9.90 12.12
C ARG A 54 -8.29 9.43 10.74
N THR A 55 -7.96 8.15 10.66
CA THR A 55 -7.64 7.46 9.41
C THR A 55 -8.91 7.12 8.62
N PHE A 56 -8.74 6.83 7.33
CA PHE A 56 -9.75 6.24 6.47
C PHE A 56 -9.19 4.98 5.79
N GLY A 57 -10.06 4.08 5.34
CA GLY A 57 -9.66 2.86 4.65
C GLY A 57 -9.50 3.11 3.16
N VAL A 58 -8.38 2.70 2.59
CA VAL A 58 -8.19 2.56 1.15
C VAL A 58 -8.37 1.10 0.78
N VAL A 59 -9.26 0.84 -0.17
CA VAL A 59 -9.56 -0.50 -0.67
C VAL A 59 -9.55 -0.52 -2.18
N ARG A 60 -9.00 -1.58 -2.76
CA ARG A 60 -8.96 -1.71 -4.22
C ARG A 60 -10.37 -1.89 -4.78
N ALA A 61 -10.75 -1.01 -5.72
CA ALA A 61 -11.95 -1.17 -6.52
C ALA A 61 -11.69 -2.24 -7.61
N LEU A 62 -12.62 -3.17 -7.74
CA LEU A 62 -12.62 -4.23 -8.75
C LEU A 62 -13.74 -3.97 -9.75
N GLU A 63 -13.72 -4.66 -10.90
CA GLU A 63 -14.83 -4.59 -11.86
C GLU A 63 -16.19 -4.95 -11.23
N GLN A 64 -16.15 -5.86 -10.26
CA GLN A 64 -17.34 -6.25 -9.48
C GLN A 64 -17.02 -6.17 -7.98
N GLY A 65 -17.34 -5.02 -7.36
CA GLY A 65 -17.21 -4.82 -5.93
C GLY A 65 -15.86 -4.29 -5.47
N LEU A 66 -15.47 -4.68 -4.27
CA LEU A 66 -14.26 -4.22 -3.58
C LEU A 66 -13.40 -5.43 -3.19
N ALA A 67 -12.10 -5.23 -3.08
CA ALA A 67 -11.22 -6.24 -2.53
C ALA A 67 -11.53 -6.47 -1.03
N GLU A 68 -11.33 -7.68 -0.56
CA GLU A 68 -11.58 -8.05 0.85
C GLU A 68 -10.58 -7.40 1.81
N ILE A 69 -9.34 -7.22 1.38
CA ILE A 69 -8.27 -6.66 2.20
C ILE A 69 -7.90 -5.26 1.71
N GLY A 70 -7.90 -4.30 2.62
CA GLY A 70 -7.46 -2.93 2.42
C GLY A 70 -6.37 -2.50 3.40
N CYS A 71 -6.01 -1.22 3.35
CA CYS A 71 -5.08 -0.59 4.27
C CYS A 71 -5.63 0.77 4.72
N THR A 72 -5.55 1.06 6.01
CA THR A 72 -5.89 2.40 6.52
C THR A 72 -4.85 3.40 6.06
N ALA A 73 -5.29 4.62 5.76
CA ALA A 73 -4.46 5.73 5.37
C ALA A 73 -4.57 6.86 6.40
N GLU A 74 -3.43 7.37 6.83
CA GLU A 74 -3.32 8.57 7.65
C GLU A 74 -2.95 9.76 6.77
N ILE A 75 -3.57 10.92 7.00
CA ILE A 75 -3.23 12.16 6.29
C ILE A 75 -1.96 12.74 6.94
N VAL A 76 -0.85 12.67 6.22
CA VAL A 76 0.45 13.18 6.70
C VAL A 76 0.54 14.69 6.53
N THR A 77 0.10 15.19 5.37
CA THR A 77 0.13 16.64 5.08
C THR A 77 -0.88 17.03 4.01
N VAL A 78 -1.47 18.22 4.17
CA VAL A 78 -2.19 18.90 3.11
C VAL A 78 -1.18 19.78 2.37
N VAL A 79 -0.87 19.39 1.12
CA VAL A 79 0.12 20.07 0.27
C VAL A 79 -0.46 21.37 -0.28
N LYS A 80 -1.75 21.33 -0.68
CA LYS A 80 -2.44 22.49 -1.23
C LYS A 80 -3.94 22.41 -1.00
N GLU A 81 -4.50 23.56 -0.62
CA GLU A 81 -5.94 23.79 -0.57
C GLU A 81 -6.32 24.79 -1.65
N TYR A 82 -7.37 24.50 -2.40
CA TYR A 82 -7.87 25.33 -3.49
C TYR A 82 -9.12 26.10 -3.05
N PRO A 83 -9.38 27.31 -3.61
CA PRO A 83 -10.55 28.12 -3.24
C PRO A 83 -11.90 27.43 -3.46
N ASP A 84 -11.96 26.42 -4.33
CA ASP A 84 -13.15 25.61 -4.60
C ASP A 84 -13.29 24.39 -3.69
N GLY A 85 -12.41 24.28 -2.68
CA GLY A 85 -12.39 23.21 -1.70
C GLY A 85 -11.75 21.91 -2.20
N ARG A 86 -11.06 21.89 -3.35
CA ARG A 86 -10.19 20.77 -3.71
C ARG A 86 -8.95 20.77 -2.83
N LEU A 87 -8.39 19.56 -2.62
CA LEU A 87 -7.21 19.35 -1.78
C LEU A 87 -6.19 18.48 -2.49
N ASP A 88 -4.92 18.88 -2.44
CA ASP A 88 -3.79 17.98 -2.69
C ASP A 88 -3.21 17.58 -1.35
N LEU A 89 -3.12 16.29 -1.09
CA LEU A 89 -2.61 15.77 0.18
C LEU A 89 -1.73 14.55 -0.04
N VAL A 90 -0.85 14.30 0.93
CA VAL A 90 -0.07 13.07 1.02
C VAL A 90 -0.59 12.29 2.21
N THR A 91 -0.92 11.04 1.95
CA THR A 91 -1.28 10.05 2.97
C THR A 91 -0.23 8.97 3.06
N GLU A 92 -0.23 8.22 4.14
CA GLU A 92 0.63 7.06 4.35
C GLU A 92 -0.21 5.89 4.84
N GLY A 93 0.02 4.72 4.26
CA GLY A 93 -0.60 3.48 4.70
C GLY A 93 -0.18 3.10 6.12
N ARG A 94 -1.14 2.69 6.95
CA ARG A 94 -0.87 2.32 8.36
C ARG A 94 -1.12 0.86 8.60
N GLN A 95 -2.33 0.45 8.82
CA GLN A 95 -2.68 -0.90 9.21
C GLN A 95 -3.60 -1.55 8.19
N ARG A 96 -3.37 -2.81 7.92
CA ARG A 96 -4.22 -3.61 7.03
C ARG A 96 -5.52 -3.95 7.73
N PHE A 97 -6.57 -4.12 6.97
CA PHE A 97 -7.86 -4.55 7.47
C PHE A 97 -8.55 -5.51 6.51
N GLU A 98 -9.39 -6.35 7.06
CA GLU A 98 -10.38 -7.15 6.34
C GLU A 98 -11.72 -6.41 6.32
N LEU A 99 -12.32 -6.30 5.15
CA LEU A 99 -13.61 -5.66 4.93
C LEU A 99 -14.73 -6.64 5.31
N LEU A 100 -15.45 -6.37 6.41
CA LEU A 100 -16.53 -7.21 6.87
C LEU A 100 -17.87 -6.82 6.24
N ARG A 101 -18.19 -5.52 6.25
CA ARG A 101 -19.47 -5.01 5.77
C ARG A 101 -19.34 -3.57 5.28
N VAL A 102 -19.95 -3.27 4.15
CA VAL A 102 -20.01 -1.91 3.58
C VAL A 102 -21.33 -1.26 3.95
N ASN A 103 -21.26 -0.02 4.43
CA ASN A 103 -22.40 0.85 4.69
C ASN A 103 -22.42 1.99 3.64
N GLN A 104 -23.62 2.27 3.07
CA GLN A 104 -23.84 3.26 2.02
C GLN A 104 -24.87 4.33 2.43
N GLU A 105 -25.07 4.56 3.72
CA GLU A 105 -26.04 5.52 4.22
C GLU A 105 -25.59 6.98 4.05
N ARG A 106 -24.30 7.20 3.85
CA ARG A 106 -23.71 8.53 3.67
C ARG A 106 -23.36 8.81 2.19
N SER A 107 -22.91 10.03 1.92
CA SER A 107 -22.41 10.47 0.61
C SER A 107 -21.18 9.67 0.16
N PHE A 108 -20.39 9.17 1.11
CA PHE A 108 -19.22 8.29 0.91
C PHE A 108 -19.44 6.94 1.62
N LEU A 109 -18.72 5.93 1.17
CA LEU A 109 -18.78 4.60 1.78
C LEU A 109 -18.17 4.60 3.17
N GLN A 110 -18.73 3.77 4.05
CA GLN A 110 -18.17 3.42 5.34
C GLN A 110 -18.11 1.90 5.46
N ALA A 111 -17.27 1.38 6.32
CA ALA A 111 -17.16 -0.07 6.52
C ALA A 111 -16.91 -0.47 7.97
N GLU A 112 -17.51 -1.60 8.34
CA GLU A 112 -17.07 -2.42 9.47
C GLU A 112 -15.84 -3.21 9.00
N VAL A 113 -14.78 -3.17 9.77
CA VAL A 113 -13.51 -3.80 9.40
C VAL A 113 -12.90 -4.56 10.59
N LEU A 114 -12.14 -5.60 10.28
CA LEU A 114 -11.28 -6.29 11.23
C LEU A 114 -9.82 -5.92 10.93
N MET A 115 -9.12 -5.32 11.89
CA MET A 115 -7.70 -5.00 11.73
C MET A 115 -6.87 -6.27 11.68
N ILE A 116 -5.89 -6.30 10.77
CA ILE A 116 -5.00 -7.44 10.54
C ILE A 116 -3.62 -7.11 11.09
N ASP A 117 -3.19 -7.92 12.05
CA ASP A 117 -1.81 -7.91 12.54
C ASP A 117 -0.98 -8.98 11.83
N ASP A 118 0.32 -8.73 11.71
CA ASP A 118 1.26 -9.71 11.19
C ASP A 118 1.52 -10.81 12.21
N GLU A 119 1.73 -12.02 11.70
CA GLU A 119 2.19 -13.13 12.50
C GLU A 119 3.68 -12.96 12.80
N PRO A 120 4.09 -13.20 14.06
CA PRO A 120 5.49 -13.12 14.40
C PRO A 120 6.30 -14.18 13.63
N GLY A 121 7.38 -13.77 13.00
CA GLY A 121 8.24 -14.67 12.24
C GLY A 121 9.60 -14.02 11.94
N ALA A 122 10.65 -14.83 11.97
CA ALA A 122 11.97 -14.37 11.57
C ALA A 122 12.18 -14.62 10.07
N THR A 123 12.56 -13.58 9.36
CA THR A 123 12.91 -13.67 7.94
C THR A 123 14.33 -14.17 7.79
N PRO A 124 14.61 -15.23 6.99
CA PRO A 124 15.95 -15.66 6.69
C PRO A 124 16.76 -14.54 6.03
N GLN A 125 18.00 -14.33 6.50
CA GLN A 125 18.86 -13.28 5.94
C GLN A 125 19.14 -13.49 4.43
N ALA A 126 19.18 -14.74 3.98
CA ALA A 126 19.34 -15.09 2.56
C ALA A 126 18.19 -14.58 1.70
N ASP A 127 16.94 -14.70 2.17
CA ASP A 127 15.75 -14.25 1.46
C ASP A 127 15.70 -12.72 1.42
N THR A 128 16.03 -12.07 2.53
CA THR A 128 16.18 -10.60 2.58
C THR A 128 17.20 -10.12 1.55
N ALA A 129 18.41 -10.71 1.53
CA ALA A 129 19.46 -10.33 0.59
C ALA A 129 19.04 -10.59 -0.87
N ARG A 130 18.35 -11.71 -1.13
CA ARG A 130 17.88 -12.05 -2.47
C ARG A 130 16.79 -11.10 -2.96
N ALA A 131 15.82 -10.76 -2.13
CA ALA A 131 14.77 -9.80 -2.46
C ALA A 131 15.35 -8.42 -2.79
N LEU A 132 16.28 -7.92 -1.96
CA LEU A 132 16.96 -6.64 -2.19
C LEU A 132 17.78 -6.64 -3.50
N GLN A 133 18.48 -7.74 -3.80
CA GLN A 133 19.23 -7.89 -5.05
C GLN A 133 18.30 -7.78 -6.27
N LEU A 134 17.22 -8.57 -6.31
CA LEU A 134 16.28 -8.59 -7.43
C LEU A 134 15.59 -7.24 -7.61
N HIS A 135 15.23 -6.60 -6.51
CA HIS A 135 14.63 -5.27 -6.52
C HIS A 135 15.61 -4.22 -7.09
N SER A 136 16.87 -4.23 -6.65
CA SER A 136 17.92 -3.35 -7.18
C SER A 136 18.14 -3.56 -8.69
N GLU A 137 18.14 -4.81 -9.16
CA GLU A 137 18.20 -5.13 -10.58
C GLU A 137 17.00 -4.56 -11.36
N LEU A 138 15.80 -4.65 -10.79
CA LEU A 138 14.59 -4.10 -11.41
C LEU A 138 14.66 -2.57 -11.52
N LEU A 139 15.08 -1.91 -10.43
CA LEU A 139 15.29 -0.45 -10.44
C LEU A 139 16.35 -0.02 -11.46
N ALA A 140 17.46 -0.74 -11.56
CA ALA A 140 18.51 -0.45 -12.53
C ALA A 140 17.98 -0.55 -13.98
N ILE A 141 17.14 -1.53 -14.29
CA ILE A 141 16.49 -1.66 -15.61
C ILE A 141 15.56 -0.45 -15.88
N ALA A 142 14.90 0.05 -14.85
CA ALA A 142 14.02 1.23 -14.94
C ALA A 142 14.78 2.58 -14.92
N GLY A 143 16.10 2.58 -14.73
CA GLY A 143 16.90 3.80 -14.57
C GLY A 143 16.62 4.56 -13.27
N ALA A 144 16.13 3.87 -12.24
CA ALA A 144 15.76 4.41 -10.94
C ALA A 144 16.68 3.91 -9.83
N THR A 145 16.71 4.64 -8.72
CA THR A 145 17.37 4.24 -7.47
C THR A 145 16.45 4.50 -6.30
N GLN A 146 16.53 3.69 -5.25
CA GLN A 146 15.80 3.89 -4.01
C GLN A 146 16.71 3.60 -2.83
N ASP A 147 16.66 4.48 -1.83
CA ASP A 147 17.31 4.24 -0.54
C ASP A 147 16.32 3.53 0.40
N LEU A 148 16.67 2.32 0.80
CA LEU A 148 15.90 1.48 1.71
C LEU A 148 16.56 1.37 3.11
N SER A 149 17.55 2.19 3.39
CA SER A 149 18.33 2.13 4.66
C SER A 149 17.47 2.35 5.91
N ALA A 150 16.34 3.04 5.78
CA ALA A 150 15.41 3.32 6.86
C ALA A 150 14.17 2.40 6.87
N ALA A 151 14.10 1.40 5.97
CA ALA A 151 12.93 0.51 5.88
C ALA A 151 12.85 -0.41 7.10
N ASP A 152 11.66 -0.49 7.70
CA ASP A 152 11.39 -1.48 8.74
C ASP A 152 11.50 -2.89 8.16
N SER A 153 12.30 -3.74 8.80
CA SER A 153 12.53 -5.11 8.34
C SER A 153 11.26 -5.97 8.35
N SER A 154 10.28 -5.64 9.17
CA SER A 154 8.98 -6.32 9.24
C SER A 154 8.02 -5.94 8.10
N LEU A 155 8.33 -4.86 7.38
CA LEU A 155 7.56 -4.32 6.26
C LEU A 155 8.37 -4.29 4.96
N LEU A 156 9.52 -4.96 4.91
CA LEU A 156 10.43 -4.90 3.78
C LEU A 156 9.76 -5.30 2.47
N SER A 157 8.99 -6.39 2.47
CA SER A 157 8.23 -6.85 1.29
C SER A 157 7.30 -5.77 0.74
N PHE A 158 6.62 -5.04 1.63
CA PHE A 158 5.72 -3.94 1.24
C PHE A 158 6.47 -2.73 0.68
N HIS A 159 7.61 -2.37 1.29
CA HIS A 159 8.45 -1.29 0.77
C HIS A 159 8.99 -1.62 -0.63
N LEU A 160 9.49 -2.85 -0.83
CA LEU A 160 9.98 -3.30 -2.13
C LEU A 160 8.86 -3.31 -3.18
N ALA A 161 7.71 -3.92 -2.86
CA ALA A 161 6.59 -4.03 -3.79
C ALA A 161 5.88 -2.68 -4.05
N GLY A 162 5.88 -1.79 -3.08
CA GLY A 162 5.28 -0.45 -3.18
C GLY A 162 6.02 0.47 -4.13
N SER A 163 7.35 0.35 -4.18
CA SER A 163 8.23 1.23 -4.96
C SER A 163 8.30 0.94 -6.45
N VAL A 164 7.74 -0.18 -6.90
CA VAL A 164 7.81 -0.63 -8.29
C VAL A 164 6.42 -0.90 -8.88
N PRO A 165 6.23 -0.71 -10.20
CA PRO A 165 4.95 -0.89 -10.87
C PRO A 165 4.67 -2.38 -11.12
N LEU A 166 4.41 -3.14 -10.06
CA LEU A 166 3.98 -4.53 -10.13
C LEU A 166 2.48 -4.63 -10.44
N ASP A 167 2.07 -5.79 -10.93
CA ASP A 167 0.66 -6.14 -11.17
C ASP A 167 -0.20 -5.96 -9.91
N LEU A 168 -1.41 -5.40 -10.08
CA LEU A 168 -2.29 -5.09 -8.94
C LEU A 168 -2.85 -6.34 -8.25
N ASP A 169 -3.09 -7.43 -8.99
CA ASP A 169 -3.56 -8.68 -8.38
C ASP A 169 -2.45 -9.32 -7.56
N PHE A 170 -1.21 -9.23 -8.04
CA PHE A 170 -0.04 -9.63 -7.28
C PHE A 170 0.13 -8.78 -6.00
N LYS A 171 0.04 -7.44 -6.11
CA LYS A 171 0.08 -6.55 -4.94
C LYS A 171 -1.04 -6.86 -3.95
N GLN A 172 -2.25 -7.13 -4.43
CA GLN A 172 -3.38 -7.49 -3.59
C GLN A 172 -3.15 -8.82 -2.84
N LYS A 173 -2.61 -9.82 -3.54
CA LYS A 173 -2.22 -11.09 -2.92
C LYS A 173 -1.14 -10.89 -1.85
N LEU A 174 -0.13 -10.05 -2.14
CA LEU A 174 0.91 -9.73 -1.16
C LEU A 174 0.33 -9.04 0.09
N LEU A 175 -0.63 -8.10 -0.09
CA LEU A 175 -1.29 -7.41 1.01
C LEU A 175 -2.07 -8.36 1.93
N SER A 176 -2.60 -9.47 1.40
CA SER A 176 -3.39 -10.44 2.17
C SER A 176 -2.56 -11.38 3.06
N LEU A 177 -1.27 -11.57 2.77
CA LEU A 177 -0.40 -12.45 3.56
C LEU A 177 -0.03 -11.81 4.89
N ARG A 178 -0.07 -12.61 5.97
CA ARG A 178 0.18 -12.14 7.35
C ARG A 178 1.60 -12.38 7.84
N SER A 179 2.43 -13.05 7.04
CA SER A 179 3.80 -13.43 7.40
C SER A 179 4.80 -12.75 6.48
N GLU A 180 5.75 -11.97 7.04
CA GLU A 180 6.80 -11.32 6.25
C GLU A 180 7.67 -12.34 5.49
N PRO A 181 8.11 -13.47 6.07
CA PRO A 181 8.80 -14.51 5.33
C PRO A 181 8.03 -15.04 4.12
N GLU A 182 6.71 -15.23 4.25
CA GLU A 182 5.85 -15.67 3.14
C GLU A 182 5.75 -14.61 2.05
N ARG A 183 5.59 -13.34 2.45
CA ARG A 183 5.55 -12.21 1.52
C ARG A 183 6.84 -12.10 0.72
N LEU A 184 8.00 -12.21 1.38
CA LEU A 184 9.30 -12.16 0.71
C LEU A 184 9.51 -13.35 -0.22
N THR A 185 9.14 -14.55 0.19
CA THR A 185 9.20 -15.75 -0.68
C THR A 185 8.36 -15.56 -1.94
N LEU A 186 7.13 -15.06 -1.78
CA LEU A 186 6.24 -14.76 -2.90
C LEU A 186 6.82 -13.68 -3.81
N LEU A 187 7.35 -12.60 -3.24
CA LEU A 187 7.96 -11.50 -3.98
C LEU A 187 9.21 -11.94 -4.75
N ILE A 188 10.10 -12.70 -4.12
CA ILE A 188 11.29 -13.29 -4.76
C ILE A 188 10.90 -14.10 -5.98
N SER A 189 9.97 -15.05 -5.83
CA SER A 189 9.49 -15.90 -6.91
C SER A 189 8.92 -15.08 -8.09
N TYR A 190 8.18 -14.04 -7.79
CA TYR A 190 7.63 -13.13 -8.79
C TYR A 190 8.74 -12.35 -9.52
N LEU A 191 9.66 -11.74 -8.77
CA LEU A 191 10.78 -10.98 -9.33
C LEU A 191 11.73 -11.85 -10.16
N GLU A 192 11.99 -13.09 -9.76
CA GLU A 192 12.79 -14.05 -10.52
C GLU A 192 12.17 -14.39 -11.88
N THR A 193 10.86 -14.28 -11.99
CA THR A 193 10.15 -14.49 -13.27
C THR A 193 10.21 -13.26 -14.16
N ILE A 194 10.00 -12.04 -13.58
CA ILE A 194 9.86 -10.83 -14.40
C ILE A 194 11.20 -10.16 -14.76
N VAL A 195 12.17 -10.13 -13.85
CA VAL A 195 13.46 -9.42 -14.05
C VAL A 195 14.21 -9.91 -15.28
N PRO A 196 14.37 -11.23 -15.55
CA PRO A 196 15.04 -11.70 -16.76
C PRO A 196 14.30 -11.30 -18.05
N ASN A 197 12.97 -11.24 -18.02
CA ASN A 197 12.15 -10.83 -19.17
C ASN A 197 12.33 -9.35 -19.48
N LEU A 198 12.28 -8.51 -18.43
CA LEU A 198 12.49 -7.05 -18.57
C LEU A 198 13.91 -6.73 -19.04
N ARG A 199 14.93 -7.44 -18.53
CA ARG A 199 16.32 -7.28 -18.96
C ARG A 199 16.47 -7.57 -20.46
N ARG A 200 15.86 -8.68 -20.94
CA ARG A 200 15.86 -9.04 -22.37
C ARG A 200 15.17 -7.97 -23.23
N ALA A 201 14.03 -7.46 -22.76
CA ALA A 201 13.29 -6.42 -23.46
C ALA A 201 14.07 -5.09 -23.51
N ALA A 202 14.73 -4.68 -22.42
CA ALA A 202 15.60 -3.50 -22.38
C ALA A 202 16.77 -3.61 -23.37
N SER A 203 17.50 -4.73 -23.35
CA SER A 203 18.62 -4.98 -24.27
C SER A 203 18.18 -5.03 -25.74
N ALA A 204 16.97 -5.51 -26.04
CA ALA A 204 16.44 -5.51 -27.40
C ALA A 204 16.13 -4.06 -27.89
N ARG A 205 15.60 -3.20 -27.00
CA ARG A 205 15.33 -1.78 -27.30
C ARG A 205 16.62 -1.00 -27.58
N GLU A 206 17.66 -1.19 -26.77
CA GLU A 206 18.97 -0.57 -26.97
C GLU A 206 19.58 -0.92 -28.33
N LYS A 207 19.54 -2.21 -28.72
CA LYS A 207 20.02 -2.69 -30.01
C LYS A 207 19.22 -2.11 -31.20
N ALA A 208 17.91 -1.97 -31.05
CA ALA A 208 17.05 -1.42 -32.09
C ALA A 208 17.25 0.11 -32.25
N GLY A 209 17.46 0.83 -31.14
CA GLY A 209 17.73 2.28 -31.16
C GLY A 209 19.14 2.64 -31.63
N GLY A 210 20.14 1.76 -31.46
CA GLY A 210 21.52 1.99 -31.90
C GLY A 210 21.77 1.85 -33.40
N ASN A 211 20.84 1.27 -34.17
CA ASN A 211 20.99 1.11 -35.65
C ASN A 211 20.50 2.31 -36.48
N GLY A 212 20.15 3.44 -35.84
CA GLY A 212 19.62 4.64 -36.54
C GLY A 212 20.61 5.72 -36.91
N HIS A 213 21.92 5.53 -36.76
CA HIS A 213 22.94 6.48 -37.20
C HIS A 213 23.95 5.80 -38.11
N VAL A 214 23.57 5.63 -39.39
CA VAL A 214 24.53 5.46 -40.48
C VAL A 214 24.03 6.32 -41.66
N HIS A 215 24.78 7.40 -41.89
CA HIS A 215 24.85 8.33 -43.01
C HIS A 215 23.81 9.42 -43.11
#